data_e7819c2931ea1e61fb1e5dc01fdfb899
#
_entry.id   e7819c2931ea1e61fb1e5dc01fdfb899
#
_cell.length_a   1.000
_cell.length_b   1.000
_cell.length_c   1.000
_cell.angle_alpha   90.00
_cell.angle_beta   90.00
_cell.angle_gamma   90.00
#
_symmetry.space_group_name_H-M   'P 1'
#
loop_
_entity.id
_entity.type
_entity.pdbx_description
1 polymer ?
#
loop_
_entity_poly.entity_id
_entity_poly.type
_entity_poly.pdbx_seq_one_letter_code
_entity_poly.pdbx_strand_id
1 'polypeptide(L)'
;LMGQVVSTCVGLRQISGVGGQVDFVRGANMSRGGRTIMAMPSTAAKGTISKIVPLIDEGAAVTTSRYDVNYVVTEYGIAQLKGKTLKDRARALIGIAHPDFREGLIKVYEERFHCKF
;
A
#
# COMPACT_ATOMS: atom_id res chain seq x y z
N LEU A 1 4.69 -3.94 1.50
CA LEU A 1 3.68 -5.02 1.43
C LEU A 1 2.85 -5.21 2.71
N MET A 2 2.81 -4.23 3.59
CA MET A 2 2.06 -4.31 4.87
C MET A 2 0.77 -3.47 4.88
N GLY A 3 0.59 -2.61 3.89
CA GLY A 3 -0.52 -1.66 3.82
C GLY A 3 -0.23 -0.29 4.44
N GLN A 4 1.02 0.02 4.73
CA GLN A 4 1.43 1.38 5.10
C GLN A 4 1.41 2.28 3.86
N VAL A 5 0.96 3.52 4.02
CA VAL A 5 0.89 4.52 2.93
C VAL A 5 1.88 5.65 3.19
N VAL A 6 2.70 5.92 2.19
CA VAL A 6 3.60 7.08 2.13
C VAL A 6 3.09 8.02 1.05
N SER A 7 2.67 9.22 1.42
CA SER A 7 2.11 10.21 0.48
C SER A 7 2.64 11.62 0.67
N THR A 8 3.52 11.84 1.64
CA THR A 8 4.04 13.18 1.94
C THR A 8 5.51 13.37 1.59
N CYS A 9 6.20 12.28 1.23
CA CYS A 9 7.64 12.32 0.91
C CYS A 9 8.02 11.29 -0.14
N VAL A 10 9.20 11.45 -0.70
CA VAL A 10 9.88 10.49 -1.56
C VAL A 10 11.27 10.29 -0.95
N GLY A 11 11.50 9.12 -0.36
CA GLY A 11 12.70 8.87 0.45
C GLY A 11 12.85 9.94 1.56
N LEU A 12 13.99 10.56 1.63
CA LEU A 12 14.29 11.65 2.58
C LEU A 12 13.68 13.00 2.20
N ARG A 13 13.19 13.15 0.96
CA ARG A 13 12.66 14.43 0.47
C ARG A 13 11.22 14.60 0.92
N GLN A 14 10.98 15.49 1.85
CA GLN A 14 9.63 15.91 2.25
C GLN A 14 9.01 16.79 1.14
N ILE A 15 7.79 16.47 0.72
CA ILE A 15 7.07 17.19 -0.34
C ILE A 15 5.92 18.01 0.24
N SER A 16 5.16 17.43 1.17
CA SER A 16 3.99 18.07 1.77
C SER A 16 3.78 17.64 3.22
N GLY A 17 2.87 18.28 3.93
CA GLY A 17 2.33 17.80 5.20
C GLY A 17 1.25 16.74 4.99
N VAL A 18 0.79 16.13 6.08
CA VAL A 18 -0.22 15.05 6.04
C VAL A 18 -1.59 15.53 5.51
N GLY A 19 -1.91 16.82 5.67
CA GLY A 19 -3.22 17.36 5.31
C GLY A 19 -4.37 16.65 6.03
N GLY A 20 -5.48 16.44 5.33
CA GLY A 20 -6.67 15.76 5.86
C GLY A 20 -6.74 14.26 5.59
N GLN A 21 -5.72 13.63 5.00
CA GLN A 21 -5.79 12.23 4.57
C GLN A 21 -6.14 11.29 5.72
N VAL A 22 -5.45 11.39 6.85
CA VAL A 22 -5.68 10.52 8.02
C VAL A 22 -7.05 10.78 8.64
N ASP A 23 -7.48 12.04 8.74
CA ASP A 23 -8.80 12.40 9.29
C ASP A 23 -9.94 11.84 8.44
N PHE A 24 -9.86 11.96 7.12
CA PHE A 24 -10.86 11.38 6.21
C PHE A 24 -10.87 9.85 6.25
N VAL A 25 -9.69 9.21 6.30
CA VAL A 25 -9.59 7.75 6.41
C VAL A 25 -10.23 7.28 7.72
N ARG A 26 -9.92 7.89 8.84
CA ARG A 26 -10.50 7.53 10.15
C ARG A 26 -11.99 7.83 10.21
N GLY A 27 -12.40 9.00 9.75
CA GLY A 27 -13.80 9.37 9.70
C GLY A 27 -14.65 8.40 8.87
N ALA A 28 -14.15 8.01 7.68
CA ALA A 28 -14.83 7.03 6.84
C ALA A 28 -14.87 5.63 7.46
N ASN A 29 -13.78 5.21 8.12
CA ASN A 29 -13.76 3.93 8.85
C ASN A 29 -14.73 3.88 10.03
N MET A 30 -15.01 5.02 10.66
CA MET A 30 -15.91 5.14 11.80
C MET A 30 -17.38 5.33 11.36
N SER A 31 -17.61 5.82 10.15
CA SER A 31 -18.95 6.09 9.66
C SER A 31 -19.71 4.80 9.36
N ARG A 32 -21.02 4.81 9.59
CA ARG A 32 -21.88 3.64 9.34
C ARG A 32 -21.90 3.30 7.85
N GLY A 33 -21.42 2.08 7.50
CA GLY A 33 -21.29 1.64 6.11
C GLY A 33 -20.17 2.33 5.32
N GLY A 34 -19.36 3.16 5.98
CA GLY A 34 -18.25 3.86 5.35
C GLY A 34 -17.13 2.93 4.93
N ARG A 35 -16.43 3.34 3.87
CA ARG A 35 -15.26 2.62 3.33
C ARG A 35 -14.17 3.61 2.95
N THR A 36 -12.92 3.24 3.24
CA THR A 36 -11.75 4.00 2.80
C THR A 36 -11.11 3.31 1.64
N ILE A 37 -10.81 4.06 0.61
CA ILE A 37 -10.22 3.55 -0.64
C ILE A 37 -8.98 4.39 -0.96
N MET A 38 -7.82 3.75 -0.98
CA MET A 38 -6.57 4.31 -1.50
C MET A 38 -6.47 3.94 -2.98
N ALA A 39 -6.89 4.83 -3.86
CA ALA A 39 -6.84 4.62 -5.30
C ALA A 39 -5.58 5.27 -5.89
N MET A 40 -4.83 4.51 -6.68
CA MET A 40 -3.60 4.99 -7.31
C MET A 40 -3.24 4.16 -8.54
N PRO A 41 -2.52 4.72 -9.52
CA PRO A 41 -1.86 3.90 -10.53
C PRO A 41 -0.86 2.95 -9.86
N SER A 42 -0.69 1.74 -10.38
CA SER A 42 0.26 0.75 -9.83
C SER A 42 1.72 1.17 -9.98
N THR A 43 2.00 2.08 -10.91
CA THR A 43 3.34 2.57 -11.24
C THR A 43 3.44 4.09 -11.20
N ALA A 44 4.66 4.58 -11.14
CA ALA A 44 5.04 5.98 -11.33
C ALA A 44 6.15 6.09 -12.37
N ALA A 45 6.59 7.32 -12.68
CA ALA A 45 7.70 7.62 -13.59
C ALA A 45 7.58 6.85 -14.93
N LYS A 46 6.42 6.99 -15.60
CA LYS A 46 6.13 6.35 -16.91
C LYS A 46 6.27 4.81 -16.87
N GLY A 47 5.85 4.19 -15.77
CA GLY A 47 5.87 2.73 -15.62
C GLY A 47 7.19 2.14 -15.10
N THR A 48 8.18 2.96 -14.79
CA THR A 48 9.52 2.48 -14.36
C THR A 48 9.62 2.17 -12.88
N ILE A 49 8.68 2.66 -12.05
CA ILE A 49 8.69 2.51 -10.59
C ILE A 49 7.37 1.92 -10.13
N SER A 50 7.42 0.83 -9.36
CA SER A 50 6.23 0.28 -8.70
C SER A 50 5.83 1.13 -7.50
N LYS A 51 4.52 1.39 -7.36
CA LYS A 51 3.97 2.00 -6.15
C LYS A 51 3.59 0.97 -5.08
N ILE A 52 3.50 -0.29 -5.46
CA ILE A 52 3.42 -1.41 -4.50
C ILE A 52 4.85 -1.89 -4.28
N VAL A 53 5.36 -1.67 -3.08
CA VAL A 53 6.77 -1.92 -2.75
C VAL A 53 6.90 -2.91 -1.60
N PRO A 54 7.98 -3.69 -1.54
CA PRO A 54 8.21 -4.62 -0.44
C PRO A 54 8.44 -3.90 0.89
N LEU A 55 9.21 -2.83 0.86
CA LEU A 55 9.53 -1.93 1.97
C LEU A 55 9.30 -0.49 1.52
N ILE A 56 8.99 0.39 2.44
CA ILE A 56 9.02 1.84 2.18
C ILE A 56 10.48 2.30 2.09
N ASP A 57 10.72 3.38 1.36
CA ASP A 57 12.05 3.94 1.20
C ASP A 57 12.65 4.31 2.57
N GLU A 58 13.97 4.16 2.67
CA GLU A 58 14.71 4.59 3.87
C GLU A 58 14.48 6.08 4.12
N GLY A 59 14.14 6.41 5.35
CA GLY A 59 13.82 7.79 5.77
C GLY A 59 12.42 8.28 5.39
N ALA A 60 11.63 7.48 4.67
CA ALA A 60 10.26 7.85 4.35
C ALA A 60 9.34 7.77 5.57
N ALA A 61 8.47 8.76 5.72
CA ALA A 61 7.48 8.79 6.79
C ALA A 61 6.17 8.11 6.38
N VAL A 62 5.62 7.29 7.25
CA VAL A 62 4.29 6.70 7.07
C VAL A 62 3.24 7.79 7.28
N THR A 63 2.45 8.08 6.26
CA THR A 63 1.36 9.07 6.32
C THR A 63 0.11 8.44 6.92
N THR A 64 -0.29 7.26 6.44
CA THR A 64 -1.43 6.51 6.98
C THR A 64 -0.96 5.13 7.38
N SER A 65 -1.27 4.76 8.63
CA SER A 65 -0.82 3.50 9.20
C SER A 65 -1.54 2.31 8.56
N ARG A 66 -0.91 1.13 8.60
CA ARG A 66 -1.52 -0.12 8.14
C ARG A 66 -2.81 -0.50 8.87
N TYR A 67 -3.07 0.09 10.03
CA TYR A 67 -4.28 -0.17 10.80
C TYR A 67 -5.49 0.61 10.29
N ASP A 68 -5.24 1.76 9.67
CA ASP A 68 -6.27 2.64 9.14
C ASP A 68 -6.61 2.33 7.67
N VAL A 69 -5.66 1.78 6.90
CA VAL A 69 -5.85 1.44 5.48
C VAL A 69 -6.73 0.20 5.34
N ASN A 70 -7.81 0.31 4.56
CA ASN A 70 -8.72 -0.79 4.29
C ASN A 70 -8.62 -1.27 2.84
N TYR A 71 -9.12 -0.49 1.87
CA TYR A 71 -9.07 -0.84 0.47
C TYR A 71 -7.95 -0.10 -0.25
N VAL A 72 -7.21 -0.83 -1.09
CA VAL A 72 -6.26 -0.27 -2.05
C VAL A 72 -6.71 -0.68 -3.45
N VAL A 73 -6.78 0.27 -4.37
CA VAL A 73 -7.23 0.06 -5.74
C VAL A 73 -6.18 0.53 -6.71
N THR A 74 -5.88 -0.31 -7.68
CA THR A 74 -5.09 0.03 -8.85
C THR A 74 -5.85 -0.37 -10.10
N GLU A 75 -5.30 -0.09 -11.28
CA GLU A 75 -5.82 -0.56 -12.56
C GLU A 75 -5.87 -2.08 -12.70
N TYR A 76 -5.21 -2.81 -11.80
CA TYR A 76 -5.18 -4.30 -11.79
C TYR A 76 -6.15 -4.92 -10.79
N GLY A 77 -6.86 -4.14 -9.99
CA GLY A 77 -7.88 -4.66 -9.11
C GLY A 77 -7.97 -3.98 -7.75
N ILE A 78 -8.61 -4.68 -6.81
CA ILE A 78 -8.94 -4.20 -5.47
C ILE A 78 -8.32 -5.13 -4.44
N ALA A 79 -7.54 -4.59 -3.53
CA ALA A 79 -7.01 -5.30 -2.36
C ALA A 79 -7.72 -4.80 -1.09
N GLN A 80 -8.42 -5.68 -0.40
CA GLN A 80 -8.93 -5.42 0.94
C GLN A 80 -7.90 -5.87 1.96
N LEU A 81 -7.53 -5.00 2.91
CA LEU A 81 -6.45 -5.26 3.87
C LEU A 81 -6.94 -5.43 5.31
N LYS A 82 -7.99 -4.70 5.71
CA LYS A 82 -8.48 -4.73 7.09
C LYS A 82 -8.97 -6.13 7.48
N GLY A 83 -8.58 -6.59 8.66
CA GLY A 83 -8.93 -7.92 9.16
C GLY A 83 -8.08 -9.07 8.62
N LYS A 84 -7.11 -8.78 7.73
CA LYS A 84 -6.22 -9.80 7.15
C LYS A 84 -4.90 -9.90 7.90
N THR A 85 -4.32 -11.10 7.89
CA THR A 85 -2.96 -11.33 8.37
C THR A 85 -1.94 -10.59 7.52
N LEU A 86 -0.71 -10.43 7.99
CA LEU A 86 0.34 -9.78 7.20
C LEU A 86 0.65 -10.52 5.89
N LYS A 87 0.57 -11.86 5.90
CA LYS A 87 0.72 -12.69 4.70
C LYS A 87 -0.39 -12.40 3.68
N ASP A 88 -1.63 -12.37 4.12
CA ASP A 88 -2.77 -12.16 3.24
C ASP A 88 -2.83 -10.73 2.71
N ARG A 89 -2.41 -9.73 3.52
CA ARG A 89 -2.22 -8.35 3.06
C ARG A 89 -1.20 -8.26 1.94
N ALA A 90 -0.04 -8.90 2.12
CA ALA A 90 1.02 -8.92 1.12
C ALA A 90 0.56 -9.58 -0.17
N ARG A 91 -0.13 -10.73 -0.09
CA ARG A 91 -0.71 -11.41 -1.27
C ARG A 91 -1.72 -10.53 -2.00
N ALA A 92 -2.63 -9.90 -1.27
CA ALA A 92 -3.62 -9.02 -1.86
C ALA A 92 -2.97 -7.83 -2.59
N LEU A 93 -1.94 -7.21 -2.00
CA LEU A 93 -1.21 -6.09 -2.61
C LEU A 93 -0.40 -6.53 -3.83
N ILE A 94 0.24 -7.68 -3.80
CA ILE A 94 0.96 -8.23 -4.96
C ILE A 94 -0.01 -8.48 -6.12
N GLY A 95 -1.21 -8.97 -5.83
CA GLY A 95 -2.25 -9.21 -6.83
C GLY A 95 -2.66 -7.97 -7.62
N ILE A 96 -2.56 -6.79 -7.03
CA ILE A 96 -2.89 -5.52 -7.69
C ILE A 96 -1.67 -4.71 -8.14
N ALA A 97 -0.46 -5.23 -8.00
CA ALA A 97 0.75 -4.63 -8.52
C ALA A 97 0.84 -4.77 -10.05
N HIS A 98 1.62 -3.90 -10.69
CA HIS A 98 1.90 -4.04 -12.11
C HIS A 98 2.59 -5.40 -12.40
N PRO A 99 2.20 -6.13 -13.46
CA PRO A 99 2.73 -7.46 -13.76
C PRO A 99 4.26 -7.55 -13.77
N ASP A 100 4.93 -6.57 -14.33
CA ASP A 100 6.40 -6.55 -14.45
C ASP A 100 7.14 -6.55 -13.10
N PHE A 101 6.46 -6.14 -12.03
CA PHE A 101 7.06 -6.09 -10.68
C PHE A 101 6.61 -7.25 -9.79
N ARG A 102 5.62 -8.05 -10.18
CA ARG A 102 5.04 -9.09 -9.31
C ARG A 102 6.05 -10.16 -8.94
N GLU A 103 6.86 -10.63 -9.88
CA GLU A 103 7.86 -11.66 -9.61
C GLU A 103 8.85 -11.22 -8.53
N GLY A 104 9.36 -10.00 -8.60
CA GLY A 104 10.23 -9.44 -7.57
C GLY A 104 9.55 -9.32 -6.20
N LEU A 105 8.28 -8.91 -6.19
CA LEU A 105 7.49 -8.82 -4.96
C LEU A 105 7.19 -10.20 -4.35
N ILE A 106 6.91 -11.20 -5.17
CA ILE A 106 6.71 -12.60 -4.75
C ILE A 106 7.97 -13.15 -4.09
N LYS A 107 9.13 -12.92 -4.69
CA LYS A 107 10.42 -13.36 -4.12
C LYS A 107 10.62 -12.78 -2.72
N VAL A 108 10.42 -11.48 -2.53
CA VAL A 108 10.51 -10.86 -1.20
C VAL A 108 9.45 -11.41 -0.23
N TYR A 109 8.25 -11.69 -0.72
CA TYR A 109 7.20 -12.33 0.08
C TYR A 109 7.66 -13.71 0.60
N GLU A 110 8.16 -14.56 -0.29
CA GLU A 110 8.62 -15.92 0.07
C GLU A 110 9.76 -15.89 1.07
N GLU A 111 10.74 -15.01 0.86
CA GLU A 111 11.86 -14.79 1.78
C GLU A 111 11.39 -14.32 3.16
N ARG A 112 10.48 -13.33 3.20
CA ARG A 112 10.00 -12.74 4.44
C ARG A 112 9.16 -13.68 5.28
N PHE A 113 8.29 -14.46 4.65
CA PHE A 113 7.32 -15.30 5.34
C PHE A 113 7.72 -16.77 5.41
N HIS A 114 8.86 -17.13 4.85
CA HIS A 114 9.39 -18.51 4.79
C HIS A 114 8.35 -19.50 4.26
N CYS A 115 7.62 -19.11 3.22
CA CYS A 115 6.60 -19.96 2.58
C CYS A 115 6.43 -19.58 1.10
N LYS A 116 5.88 -20.50 0.32
CA LYS A 116 5.52 -20.24 -1.08
C LYS A 116 4.33 -19.27 -1.18
N PHE A 117 4.36 -18.49 -2.25
CA PHE A 117 3.29 -17.52 -2.58
C PHE A 117 1.98 -18.20 -2.93
#